data_ca7ae54c81568c095dabc4917cec4780
#
_entry.id   ca7ae54c81568c095dabc4917cec4780
#
_cell.length_a   1.000
_cell.length_b   1.000
_cell.length_c   1.000
_cell.angle_alpha   90.00
_cell.angle_beta   90.00
_cell.angle_gamma   90.00
#
_symmetry.space_group_name_H-M   'P 1'
#
loop_
_entity.id
_entity.type
_entity.pdbx_description
1 polymer ?
#
loop_
_entity_poly.entity_id
_entity_poly.type
_entity_poly.pdbx_seq_one_letter_code
_entity_poly.pdbx_strand_id
1 'polypeptide(L)'
;MDYQPIIDFIRSLYPNREIIPLHEPYFGGNEKRYVLDCIESTFVSSVGKYVDHFEEMIRNFTGAKYAIATMNGTAALHIALKLAGVQQGDLVITQPLTFIATCNAITYCGAEPVFVD
;
A
#
# COMPACT_ATOMS: atom_id res chain seq x y z
N MET A 1 27.66 12.81 18.83
CA MET A 1 26.72 13.87 18.43
C MET A 1 25.57 13.87 19.41
N ASP A 2 25.20 15.04 19.92
CA ASP A 2 24.03 15.18 20.79
C ASP A 2 22.80 15.47 19.91
N TYR A 3 21.84 14.56 19.89
CA TYR A 3 20.59 14.68 19.13
C TYR A 3 19.43 15.26 19.96
N GLN A 4 19.68 15.55 21.25
CA GLN A 4 18.62 16.01 22.16
C GLN A 4 17.90 17.27 21.67
N PRO A 5 18.57 18.30 21.13
CA PRO A 5 17.91 19.49 20.62
C PRO A 5 16.92 19.21 19.48
N ILE A 6 17.23 18.22 18.61
CA ILE A 6 16.34 17.82 17.52
C ILE A 6 15.13 17.09 18.07
N ILE A 7 15.33 16.20 19.05
CA ILE A 7 14.26 15.47 19.71
C ILE A 7 13.31 16.44 20.43
N ASP A 8 13.86 17.40 21.16
CA ASP A 8 13.08 18.40 21.88
C ASP A 8 12.27 19.30 20.93
N PHE A 9 12.88 19.70 19.81
CA PHE A 9 12.15 20.42 18.75
C PHE A 9 10.98 19.61 18.20
N ILE A 10 11.19 18.35 17.81
CA ILE A 10 10.13 17.48 17.31
C ILE A 10 9.03 17.32 18.36
N ARG A 11 9.39 17.05 19.62
CA ARG A 11 8.42 16.91 20.72
C ARG A 11 7.62 18.19 20.97
N SER A 12 8.21 19.35 20.79
CA SER A 12 7.52 20.63 20.94
C SER A 12 6.38 20.83 19.92
N LEU A 13 6.49 20.21 18.75
CA LEU A 13 5.44 20.23 17.72
C LEU A 13 4.25 19.30 18.05
N TYR A 14 4.45 18.33 18.96
CA TYR A 14 3.46 17.32 19.35
C TYR A 14 3.34 17.19 20.87
N PRO A 15 2.96 18.26 21.60
CA PRO A 15 3.08 18.33 23.07
C PRO A 15 2.22 17.29 23.80
N ASN A 16 1.16 16.80 23.17
CA ASN A 16 0.19 15.87 23.77
C ASN A 16 0.37 14.41 23.31
N ARG A 17 1.50 14.09 22.65
CA ARG A 17 1.75 12.73 22.14
C ARG A 17 2.91 12.09 22.89
N GLU A 18 2.65 10.95 23.51
CA GLU A 18 3.68 10.10 24.12
C GLU A 18 4.56 9.44 23.05
N ILE A 19 3.93 8.93 22.00
CA ILE A 19 4.59 8.35 20.82
C ILE A 19 4.25 9.21 19.59
N ILE A 20 5.29 9.59 18.86
CA ILE A 20 5.18 10.30 17.59
C ILE A 20 5.54 9.32 16.48
N PRO A 21 4.56 8.71 15.79
CA PRO A 21 4.84 7.81 14.68
C PRO A 21 5.37 8.59 13.48
N LEU A 22 6.13 7.94 12.61
CA LEU A 22 6.63 8.54 11.38
C LEU A 22 5.48 8.98 10.46
N HIS A 23 4.42 8.19 10.43
CA HIS A 23 3.14 8.49 9.80
C HIS A 23 2.04 7.62 10.42
N GLU A 24 0.81 8.10 10.37
CA GLU A 24 -0.35 7.32 10.81
C GLU A 24 -1.53 7.54 9.86
N PRO A 25 -2.43 6.55 9.72
CA PRO A 25 -3.65 6.73 8.92
C PRO A 25 -4.53 7.83 9.51
N TYR A 26 -5.08 8.66 8.64
CA TYR A 26 -6.09 9.66 9.00
C TYR A 26 -7.45 9.25 8.43
N PHE A 27 -8.43 9.09 9.31
CA PHE A 27 -9.80 8.74 8.96
C PHE A 27 -10.71 9.94 9.19
N GLY A 28 -10.76 10.84 8.23
CA GLY A 28 -11.54 12.09 8.30
C GLY A 28 -12.75 12.13 7.38
N GLY A 29 -13.02 11.06 6.64
CA GLY A 29 -14.08 10.98 5.64
C GLY A 29 -15.16 9.95 5.97
N ASN A 30 -15.52 9.17 4.98
CA ASN A 30 -16.62 8.21 5.03
C ASN A 30 -16.22 6.79 5.45
N GLU A 31 -14.96 6.57 5.83
CA GLU A 31 -14.39 5.25 6.06
C GLU A 31 -15.22 4.43 7.07
N LYS A 32 -15.56 5.04 8.22
CA LYS A 32 -16.37 4.38 9.25
C LYS A 32 -17.75 3.99 8.73
N ARG A 33 -18.38 4.89 7.96
CA ARG A 33 -19.70 4.63 7.39
C ARG A 33 -19.65 3.49 6.38
N TYR A 34 -18.65 3.45 5.51
CA TYR A 34 -18.50 2.40 4.51
C TYR A 34 -18.22 1.05 5.14
N VAL A 35 -17.35 1.00 6.17
CA VAL A 35 -17.09 -0.24 6.89
C VAL A 35 -18.34 -0.74 7.62
N LEU A 36 -19.08 0.16 8.28
CA LEU A 36 -20.31 -0.19 8.96
C LEU A 36 -21.36 -0.76 7.99
N ASP A 37 -21.53 -0.11 6.84
CA ASP A 37 -22.45 -0.57 5.80
C ASP A 37 -22.03 -1.95 5.21
N CYS A 38 -20.74 -2.24 5.09
CA CYS A 38 -20.27 -3.58 4.72
C CYS A 38 -20.67 -4.63 5.76
N ILE A 39 -20.53 -4.30 7.05
CA ILE A 39 -20.89 -5.22 8.14
C ILE A 39 -22.42 -5.45 8.17
N GLU A 40 -23.20 -4.39 8.12
CA GLU A 40 -24.67 -4.45 8.16
C GLU A 40 -25.25 -5.18 6.96
N SER A 41 -24.67 -5.00 5.78
CA SER A 41 -25.07 -5.69 4.55
C SER A 41 -24.54 -7.12 4.45
N THR A 42 -23.66 -7.55 5.37
CA THR A 42 -22.95 -8.85 5.36
C THR A 42 -21.99 -9.08 4.19
N PHE A 43 -21.80 -8.10 3.29
CA PHE A 43 -20.85 -8.16 2.18
C PHE A 43 -19.44 -7.79 2.67
N VAL A 44 -18.80 -8.70 3.40
CA VAL A 44 -17.46 -8.56 3.97
C VAL A 44 -16.44 -9.46 3.27
N SER A 45 -16.61 -9.67 1.98
CA SER A 45 -15.70 -10.52 1.17
C SER A 45 -15.02 -9.74 0.05
N SER A 46 -14.36 -10.46 -0.86
CA SER A 46 -13.79 -9.90 -2.09
C SER A 46 -14.82 -9.49 -3.15
N VAL A 47 -16.11 -9.65 -2.87
CA VAL A 47 -17.23 -9.26 -3.73
C VAL A 47 -18.13 -8.31 -2.96
N GLY A 48 -18.57 -7.23 -3.61
CA GLY A 48 -19.50 -6.28 -3.01
C GLY A 48 -19.41 -4.90 -3.64
N LYS A 49 -20.45 -4.08 -3.42
CA LYS A 49 -20.61 -2.76 -4.06
C LYS A 49 -19.40 -1.82 -3.90
N TYR A 50 -18.65 -1.92 -2.81
CA TYR A 50 -17.50 -1.06 -2.58
C TYR A 50 -16.27 -1.54 -3.34
N VAL A 51 -16.15 -2.84 -3.63
CA VAL A 51 -15.12 -3.37 -4.51
C VAL A 51 -15.37 -2.89 -5.93
N ASP A 52 -16.60 -3.08 -6.42
CA ASP A 52 -17.01 -2.66 -7.76
C ASP A 52 -16.83 -1.14 -7.95
N HIS A 53 -17.24 -0.36 -6.95
CA HIS A 53 -17.11 1.10 -6.98
C HIS A 53 -15.64 1.55 -6.96
N PHE A 54 -14.78 0.91 -6.18
CA PHE A 54 -13.36 1.19 -6.15
C PHE A 54 -12.71 0.92 -7.53
N GLU A 55 -13.00 -0.23 -8.13
CA GLU A 55 -12.49 -0.60 -9.45
C GLU A 55 -12.97 0.38 -10.53
N GLU A 56 -14.23 0.80 -10.47
CA GLU A 56 -14.79 1.80 -11.38
C GLU A 56 -14.10 3.16 -11.22
N MET A 57 -13.91 3.63 -9.98
CA MET A 57 -13.20 4.89 -9.69
C MET A 57 -11.78 4.87 -10.25
N ILE A 58 -11.05 3.78 -10.06
CA ILE A 58 -9.68 3.63 -10.58
C ILE A 58 -9.68 3.65 -12.12
N ARG A 59 -10.59 2.93 -12.76
CA ARG A 59 -10.74 2.97 -14.24
C ARG A 59 -11.00 4.38 -14.75
N ASN A 60 -11.94 5.08 -14.12
CA ASN A 60 -12.32 6.44 -14.52
C ASN A 60 -11.18 7.44 -14.31
N PHE A 61 -10.43 7.30 -13.23
CA PHE A 61 -9.31 8.18 -12.90
C PHE A 61 -8.09 7.95 -13.80
N THR A 62 -7.78 6.70 -14.10
CA THR A 62 -6.57 6.33 -14.86
C THR A 62 -6.80 6.22 -16.37
N GLY A 63 -8.05 6.08 -16.83
CA GLY A 63 -8.40 5.72 -18.19
C GLY A 63 -8.11 4.26 -18.55
N ALA A 64 -7.72 3.42 -17.59
CA ALA A 64 -7.47 2.01 -17.80
C ALA A 64 -8.76 1.28 -18.18
N LYS A 65 -8.66 0.33 -19.12
CA LYS A 65 -9.80 -0.48 -19.54
C LYS A 65 -10.33 -1.37 -18.42
N TYR A 66 -9.44 -1.86 -17.57
CA TYR A 66 -9.75 -2.73 -16.44
C TYR A 66 -8.99 -2.27 -15.20
N ALA A 67 -9.60 -2.45 -14.04
CA ALA A 67 -8.97 -2.35 -12.74
C ALA A 67 -9.47 -3.52 -11.90
N ILE A 68 -8.60 -4.14 -11.13
CA ILE A 68 -8.92 -5.29 -10.28
C ILE A 68 -8.39 -4.99 -8.89
N ALA A 69 -9.28 -4.99 -7.92
CA ALA A 69 -8.93 -4.79 -6.52
C ALA A 69 -8.18 -6.01 -5.96
N THR A 70 -7.14 -5.76 -5.21
CA THR A 70 -6.40 -6.78 -4.47
C THR A 70 -6.41 -6.44 -2.98
N MET A 71 -6.14 -7.43 -2.13
CA MET A 71 -6.20 -7.24 -0.68
C MET A 71 -5.17 -6.23 -0.14
N ASN A 72 -4.06 -6.01 -0.86
CA ASN A 72 -3.02 -5.04 -0.52
C ASN A 72 -2.07 -4.80 -1.70
N GLY A 73 -1.20 -3.79 -1.57
CA GLY A 73 -0.23 -3.43 -2.61
C GLY A 73 0.83 -4.51 -2.88
N THR A 74 1.22 -5.30 -1.89
CA THR A 74 2.16 -6.42 -2.08
C THR A 74 1.58 -7.47 -3.02
N ALA A 75 0.32 -7.84 -2.83
CA ALA A 75 -0.38 -8.76 -3.71
C ALA A 75 -0.54 -8.18 -5.13
N ALA A 76 -0.85 -6.88 -5.23
CA ALA A 76 -0.93 -6.19 -6.53
C ALA A 76 0.39 -6.24 -7.29
N LEU A 77 1.50 -5.91 -6.63
CA LEU A 77 2.84 -5.96 -7.22
C LEU A 77 3.23 -7.39 -7.63
N HIS A 78 2.98 -8.38 -6.78
CA HIS A 78 3.29 -9.78 -7.09
C HIS A 78 2.54 -10.26 -8.33
N ILE A 79 1.23 -10.00 -8.40
CA ILE A 79 0.43 -10.38 -9.57
C ILE A 79 0.89 -9.62 -10.83
N ALA A 80 1.18 -8.31 -10.71
CA ALA A 80 1.67 -7.51 -11.83
C ALA A 80 2.99 -8.07 -12.39
N LEU A 81 3.94 -8.45 -11.52
CA LEU A 81 5.19 -9.08 -11.92
C LEU A 81 4.97 -10.43 -12.62
N LYS A 82 4.07 -11.26 -12.08
CA LYS A 82 3.69 -12.54 -12.72
C LYS A 82 3.09 -12.33 -14.11
N LEU A 83 2.20 -11.34 -14.26
CA LEU A 83 1.58 -11.01 -15.57
C LEU A 83 2.59 -10.39 -16.55
N ALA A 84 3.60 -9.68 -16.05
CA ALA A 84 4.73 -9.20 -16.85
C ALA A 84 5.69 -10.32 -17.31
N GLY A 85 5.50 -11.55 -16.82
CA GLY A 85 6.29 -12.71 -17.20
C GLY A 85 7.52 -12.95 -16.33
N VAL A 86 7.65 -12.28 -15.19
CA VAL A 86 8.79 -12.49 -14.27
C VAL A 86 8.78 -13.92 -13.74
N GLN A 87 9.93 -14.58 -13.85
CA GLN A 87 10.14 -15.99 -13.51
C GLN A 87 11.31 -16.17 -12.54
N GLN A 88 11.46 -17.38 -12.05
CA GLN A 88 12.59 -17.76 -11.20
C GLN A 88 13.93 -17.53 -11.92
N GLY A 89 14.83 -16.82 -11.24
CA GLY A 89 16.18 -16.50 -11.74
C GLY A 89 16.27 -15.19 -12.53
N ASP A 90 15.15 -14.51 -12.78
CA ASP A 90 15.16 -13.20 -13.42
C ASP A 90 15.75 -12.12 -12.49
N LEU A 91 16.33 -11.08 -13.08
CA LEU A 91 16.79 -9.88 -12.40
C LEU A 91 15.76 -8.76 -12.61
N VAL A 92 15.25 -8.19 -11.53
CA VAL A 92 14.25 -7.12 -11.59
C VAL A 92 14.83 -5.85 -10.97
N ILE A 93 14.97 -4.81 -11.79
CA ILE A 93 15.49 -3.51 -11.36
C ILE A 93 14.48 -2.82 -10.46
N THR A 94 14.93 -2.32 -9.31
CA THR A 94 14.14 -1.53 -8.38
C THR A 94 15.00 -0.50 -7.66
N GLN A 95 14.38 0.49 -7.04
CA GLN A 95 15.07 1.50 -6.23
C GLN A 95 15.27 0.99 -4.79
N PRO A 96 16.38 1.37 -4.10
CA PRO A 96 16.60 0.98 -2.71
C PRO A 96 15.67 1.71 -1.72
N LEU A 97 15.29 2.95 -2.03
CA LEU A 97 14.36 3.72 -1.20
C LEU A 97 12.91 3.36 -1.55
N THR A 98 12.45 2.25 -1.02
CA THR A 98 11.08 1.74 -1.22
C THR A 98 10.61 0.97 0.01
N PHE A 99 9.32 0.70 0.09
CA PHE A 99 8.79 -0.23 1.09
C PHE A 99 9.24 -1.66 0.77
N ILE A 100 9.57 -2.44 1.79
CA ILE A 100 10.08 -3.81 1.63
C ILE A 100 9.17 -4.72 0.77
N ALA A 101 7.88 -4.39 0.68
CA ALA A 101 6.91 -5.10 -0.15
C ALA A 101 7.33 -5.20 -1.63
N THR A 102 8.04 -4.19 -2.16
CA THR A 102 8.53 -4.21 -3.54
C THR A 102 9.53 -5.33 -3.74
N CYS A 103 10.53 -5.44 -2.86
CA CYS A 103 11.53 -6.52 -2.91
C CYS A 103 10.88 -7.88 -2.67
N ASN A 104 9.96 -7.96 -1.68
CA ASN A 104 9.26 -9.20 -1.38
C ASN A 104 8.44 -9.70 -2.58
N ALA A 105 7.74 -8.82 -3.29
CA ALA A 105 6.97 -9.19 -4.47
C ALA A 105 7.85 -9.78 -5.59
N ILE A 106 9.07 -9.25 -5.76
CA ILE A 106 10.06 -9.77 -6.70
C ILE A 106 10.52 -11.17 -6.25
N THR A 107 10.90 -11.33 -4.97
CA THR A 107 11.36 -12.63 -4.45
C THR A 107 10.27 -13.68 -4.44
N TYR A 108 9.00 -13.31 -4.30
CA TYR A 108 7.86 -14.23 -4.43
C TYR A 108 7.71 -14.80 -5.85
N CYS A 109 8.23 -14.12 -6.86
CA CYS A 109 8.34 -14.66 -8.22
C CYS A 109 9.54 -15.60 -8.40
N GLY A 110 10.40 -15.76 -7.39
CA GLY A 110 11.68 -16.45 -7.50
C GLY A 110 12.76 -15.64 -8.20
N ALA A 111 12.53 -14.35 -8.40
CA ALA A 111 13.44 -13.40 -9.03
C ALA A 111 14.31 -12.68 -7.99
N GLU A 112 15.36 -12.00 -8.44
CA GLU A 112 16.30 -11.26 -7.60
C GLU A 112 16.15 -9.74 -7.83
N PRO A 113 15.95 -8.93 -6.77
CA PRO A 113 15.91 -7.48 -6.90
C PRO A 113 17.31 -6.90 -7.14
N VAL A 114 17.46 -6.09 -8.16
CA VAL A 114 18.69 -5.34 -8.48
C VAL A 114 18.46 -3.87 -8.16
N PHE A 115 19.18 -3.35 -7.17
CA PHE A 115 19.02 -1.97 -6.73
C PHE A 115 19.81 -1.03 -7.61
N VAL A 116 19.14 0.02 -8.05
CA VAL A 116 19.75 1.15 -8.80
C VAL A 116 19.27 2.46 -8.21
N ASP A 117 20.13 3.46 -8.23
CA ASP A 117 19.82 4.83 -7.80
C ASP A 117 19.08 5.61 -8.90
#